data_651a1a854f5016e9dc6550a6d214ec69
#
_entry.id   651a1a854f5016e9dc6550a6d214ec69
#
_cell.length_a   1.000
_cell.length_b   1.000
_cell.length_c   1.000
_cell.angle_alpha   90.00
_cell.angle_beta   90.00
_cell.angle_gamma   90.00
#
_symmetry.space_group_name_H-M   'P 1'
#
loop_
_entity.id
_entity.type
_entity.pdbx_description
1 polymer ?
#
loop_
_entity_poly.entity_id
_entity_poly.type
_entity_poly.pdbx_seq_one_letter_code
_entity_poly.pdbx_strand_id
1 'polypeptide(L)'
;MCIRDRTYTVTNAAGSSSGTGADFTVVVAANGTPTVTLVSGGTGYADSETITIADASLGGGGGAAVVLTVTTAATAAHTFSISGASSTGSGASLTYQWQKAESGSTNFSDLSGKTSATLALTGLTAAADNGDKYRCRINNSIGGVEKTTTAGTLTVLDRT
;
A
#
# COMPACT_ATOMS: atom_id res chain seq x y z
N MET A 1 -45.04 -19.00 5.64
CA MET A 1 -44.05 -18.61 6.68
C MET A 1 -43.11 -17.67 6.00
N CYS A 2 -43.16 -16.38 6.31
CA CYS A 2 -42.22 -15.42 5.73
C CYS A 2 -40.86 -15.64 6.37
N ILE A 3 -39.94 -16.23 5.62
CA ILE A 3 -38.54 -16.26 5.98
C ILE A 3 -38.04 -14.83 5.81
N ARG A 4 -37.63 -14.21 6.92
CA ARG A 4 -37.11 -12.83 6.90
C ARG A 4 -35.61 -12.88 6.65
N ASP A 5 -35.10 -11.88 5.94
CA ASP A 5 -33.65 -11.66 5.82
C ASP A 5 -33.05 -11.52 7.23
N ARG A 6 -31.89 -12.12 7.43
CA ARG A 6 -31.14 -12.07 8.70
C ARG A 6 -29.83 -11.36 8.51
N THR A 7 -29.53 -10.44 9.43
CA THR A 7 -28.27 -9.72 9.46
C THR A 7 -27.38 -10.27 10.56
N TYR A 8 -26.14 -10.55 10.23
CA TYR A 8 -25.11 -11.02 11.13
C TYR A 8 -23.93 -10.06 11.11
N THR A 9 -23.30 -9.87 12.27
CA THR A 9 -22.03 -9.14 12.37
C THR A 9 -20.93 -10.15 12.64
N VAL A 10 -19.93 -10.16 11.81
CA VAL A 10 -18.71 -10.99 11.93
C VAL A 10 -17.58 -10.04 12.26
N THR A 11 -16.97 -10.20 13.41
CA THR A 11 -15.88 -9.34 13.89
C THR A 11 -14.59 -10.12 14.00
N ASN A 12 -13.47 -9.41 13.80
CA ASN A 12 -12.12 -9.95 13.93
C ASN A 12 -11.88 -11.21 13.08
N ALA A 13 -12.43 -11.23 11.85
CA ALA A 13 -12.23 -12.35 10.95
C ALA A 13 -10.72 -12.53 10.67
N ALA A 14 -10.29 -13.79 10.67
CA ALA A 14 -8.91 -14.17 10.36
C ALA A 14 -8.82 -14.67 8.93
N GLY A 15 -7.72 -14.36 8.27
CA GLY A 15 -7.38 -14.92 6.97
C GLY A 15 -6.82 -16.34 7.07
N SER A 16 -6.62 -16.96 5.93
CA SER A 16 -6.07 -18.32 5.83
C SER A 16 -4.59 -18.41 6.20
N SER A 17 -3.88 -17.28 6.22
CA SER A 17 -2.44 -17.25 6.55
C SER A 17 -2.08 -16.24 7.65
N SER A 18 -2.25 -14.95 7.42
CA SER A 18 -1.68 -13.94 8.32
C SER A 18 -2.61 -12.76 8.66
N GLY A 19 -3.63 -12.52 7.85
CA GLY A 19 -4.55 -11.40 8.05
C GLY A 19 -5.47 -11.57 9.25
N THR A 20 -5.76 -10.49 9.96
CA THR A 20 -6.67 -10.46 11.12
C THR A 20 -7.43 -9.14 11.21
N GLY A 21 -8.54 -9.15 11.93
CA GLY A 21 -9.24 -7.95 12.33
C GLY A 21 -10.20 -7.38 11.29
N ALA A 22 -10.52 -8.10 10.23
CA ALA A 22 -11.56 -7.66 9.29
C ALA A 22 -12.95 -7.86 9.91
N ASP A 23 -13.80 -6.86 9.76
CA ASP A 23 -15.19 -6.91 10.22
C ASP A 23 -16.15 -6.84 9.03
N PHE A 24 -17.18 -7.66 9.08
CA PHE A 24 -18.19 -7.74 8.02
C PHE A 24 -19.62 -7.69 8.59
N THR A 25 -20.51 -7.13 7.81
CA THR A 25 -21.94 -7.35 7.95
C THR A 25 -22.39 -8.31 6.86
N VAL A 26 -23.06 -9.40 7.26
CA VAL A 26 -23.58 -10.40 6.32
C VAL A 26 -25.10 -10.42 6.43
N VAL A 27 -25.78 -10.14 5.34
CA VAL A 27 -27.24 -10.27 5.23
C VAL A 27 -27.53 -11.55 4.46
N VAL A 28 -28.18 -12.50 5.12
CA VAL A 28 -28.64 -13.73 4.46
C VAL A 28 -30.11 -13.53 4.08
N ALA A 29 -30.37 -13.50 2.77
CA ALA A 29 -31.70 -13.36 2.24
C ALA A 29 -32.56 -14.61 2.55
N ALA A 30 -33.87 -14.46 2.42
CA ALA A 30 -34.83 -15.55 2.66
C ALA A 30 -34.60 -16.81 1.80
N ASN A 31 -33.93 -16.66 0.66
CA ASN A 31 -33.53 -17.74 -0.24
C ASN A 31 -32.17 -18.37 0.11
N GLY A 32 -31.53 -17.94 1.19
CA GLY A 32 -30.24 -18.42 1.63
C GLY A 32 -29.03 -17.71 0.96
N THR A 33 -29.24 -16.73 0.10
CA THR A 33 -28.14 -15.99 -0.56
C THR A 33 -27.51 -15.00 0.39
N PRO A 34 -26.19 -15.06 0.67
CA PRO A 34 -25.51 -14.08 1.50
C PRO A 34 -25.10 -12.85 0.68
N THR A 35 -25.28 -11.67 1.27
CA THR A 35 -24.67 -10.43 0.82
C THR A 35 -23.69 -9.97 1.89
N VAL A 36 -22.42 -9.80 1.52
CA VAL A 36 -21.35 -9.43 2.47
C VAL A 36 -20.95 -7.98 2.23
N THR A 37 -20.90 -7.21 3.30
CA THR A 37 -20.42 -5.83 3.31
C THR A 37 -19.22 -5.73 4.25
N LEU A 38 -18.10 -5.23 3.76
CA LEU A 38 -16.93 -4.94 4.58
C LEU A 38 -17.19 -3.70 5.44
N VAL A 39 -16.96 -3.82 6.75
CA VAL A 39 -17.06 -2.73 7.73
C VAL A 39 -15.69 -2.18 8.07
N SER A 40 -14.71 -3.08 8.30
CA SER A 40 -13.32 -2.74 8.58
C SER A 40 -12.40 -3.74 7.89
N GLY A 41 -11.35 -3.24 7.25
CA GLY A 41 -10.43 -4.08 6.46
C GLY A 41 -9.46 -4.92 7.27
N GLY A 42 -9.28 -4.67 8.56
CA GLY A 42 -8.25 -5.34 9.36
C GLY A 42 -6.83 -5.05 8.89
N THR A 43 -5.88 -5.93 9.19
CA THR A 43 -4.46 -5.78 8.85
C THR A 43 -3.80 -7.11 8.51
N GLY A 44 -2.69 -7.05 7.77
CA GLY A 44 -1.82 -8.21 7.52
C GLY A 44 -2.33 -9.20 6.48
N TYR A 45 -3.39 -8.90 5.76
CA TYR A 45 -3.90 -9.75 4.69
C TYR A 45 -2.99 -9.70 3.46
N ALA A 46 -2.69 -10.87 2.92
CA ALA A 46 -1.99 -11.02 1.65
C ALA A 46 -2.99 -11.06 0.47
N ASP A 47 -2.51 -10.75 -0.73
CA ASP A 47 -3.30 -10.91 -1.96
C ASP A 47 -3.62 -12.39 -2.19
N SER A 48 -4.85 -12.66 -2.64
CA SER A 48 -5.39 -14.01 -2.82
C SER A 48 -5.59 -14.82 -1.53
N GLU A 49 -5.34 -14.25 -0.36
CA GLU A 49 -5.69 -14.87 0.92
C GLU A 49 -7.21 -15.02 1.04
N THR A 50 -7.67 -16.07 1.69
CA THR A 50 -9.10 -16.32 1.87
C THR A 50 -9.53 -16.08 3.31
N ILE A 51 -10.72 -15.49 3.47
CA ILE A 51 -11.40 -15.34 4.74
C ILE A 51 -12.64 -16.24 4.69
N THR A 52 -12.74 -17.17 5.63
CA THR A 52 -13.85 -18.11 5.70
C THR A 52 -14.79 -17.73 6.85
N ILE A 53 -16.02 -17.39 6.52
CA ILE A 53 -17.11 -17.15 7.49
C ILE A 53 -17.91 -18.44 7.60
N ALA A 54 -17.77 -19.12 8.71
CA ALA A 54 -18.44 -20.38 8.95
C ALA A 54 -19.97 -20.22 9.03
N ASP A 55 -20.73 -21.21 8.58
CA ASP A 55 -22.19 -21.24 8.68
C ASP A 55 -22.68 -21.04 10.13
N ALA A 56 -21.95 -21.57 11.10
CA ALA A 56 -22.25 -21.37 12.52
C ALA A 56 -22.28 -19.89 12.95
N SER A 57 -21.45 -19.05 12.32
CA SER A 57 -21.44 -17.58 12.55
C SER A 57 -22.61 -16.87 11.87
N LEU A 58 -23.30 -17.57 10.98
CA LEU A 58 -24.46 -17.09 10.21
C LEU A 58 -25.76 -17.75 10.62
N GLY A 59 -25.82 -18.28 11.86
CA GLY A 59 -27.01 -18.89 12.45
C GLY A 59 -27.11 -20.39 12.32
N GLY A 60 -26.14 -21.08 11.70
CA GLY A 60 -26.01 -22.53 11.75
C GLY A 60 -27.14 -23.30 11.07
N GLY A 61 -27.54 -22.92 9.87
CA GLY A 61 -28.64 -23.54 9.11
C GLY A 61 -28.26 -24.79 8.32
N GLY A 62 -27.01 -25.25 8.40
CA GLY A 62 -26.48 -26.35 7.59
C GLY A 62 -26.07 -25.92 6.17
N GLY A 63 -25.86 -24.62 5.96
CA GLY A 63 -25.37 -24.05 4.73
C GLY A 63 -23.85 -24.22 4.56
N ALA A 64 -23.34 -23.88 3.38
CA ALA A 64 -21.90 -23.78 3.14
C ALA A 64 -21.33 -22.52 3.80
N ALA A 65 -20.07 -22.57 4.21
CA ALA A 65 -19.35 -21.39 4.65
C ALA A 65 -19.23 -20.37 3.52
N VAL A 66 -19.24 -19.08 3.85
CA VAL A 66 -18.95 -18.01 2.90
C VAL A 66 -17.43 -17.83 2.84
N VAL A 67 -16.87 -17.98 1.65
CA VAL A 67 -15.44 -17.78 1.40
C VAL A 67 -15.25 -16.49 0.60
N LEU A 68 -14.47 -15.58 1.16
CA LEU A 68 -14.08 -14.31 0.53
C LEU A 68 -12.61 -14.40 0.13
N THR A 69 -12.29 -13.99 -1.09
CA THR A 69 -10.90 -13.84 -1.51
C THR A 69 -10.48 -12.40 -1.30
N VAL A 70 -9.38 -12.20 -0.59
CA VAL A 70 -8.79 -10.88 -0.40
C VAL A 70 -8.15 -10.43 -1.70
N THR A 71 -8.57 -9.28 -2.19
CA THR A 71 -7.87 -8.58 -3.26
C THR A 71 -7.23 -7.35 -2.63
N THR A 72 -5.93 -7.41 -2.42
CA THR A 72 -5.20 -6.23 -1.97
C THR A 72 -5.19 -5.21 -3.10
N ALA A 73 -5.47 -3.96 -2.80
CA ALA A 73 -5.21 -2.91 -3.77
C ALA A 73 -3.73 -2.98 -4.15
N ALA A 74 -3.43 -2.99 -5.45
CA ALA A 74 -2.05 -2.93 -5.89
C ALA A 74 -1.38 -1.76 -5.17
N THR A 75 -0.35 -2.05 -4.35
CA THR A 75 0.39 -1.01 -3.65
C THR A 75 0.94 -0.06 -4.70
N ALA A 76 0.60 1.22 -4.59
CA ALA A 76 1.09 2.21 -5.53
C ALA A 76 2.62 2.18 -5.51
N ALA A 77 3.21 2.21 -6.69
CA ALA A 77 4.65 2.25 -6.87
C ALA A 77 5.00 3.43 -7.76
N HIS A 78 6.11 4.09 -7.47
CA HIS A 78 6.61 5.20 -8.27
C HIS A 78 8.13 5.12 -8.38
N THR A 79 8.67 5.57 -9.52
CA THR A 79 10.12 5.62 -9.74
C THR A 79 10.52 7.03 -10.15
N PHE A 80 11.40 7.64 -9.37
CA PHE A 80 12.11 8.84 -9.77
C PHE A 80 13.41 8.48 -10.47
N SER A 81 13.74 9.16 -11.56
CA SER A 81 14.95 8.94 -12.33
C SER A 81 15.73 10.23 -12.53
N ILE A 82 17.04 10.15 -12.46
CA ILE A 82 17.93 11.24 -12.85
C ILE A 82 18.22 11.10 -14.35
N SER A 83 17.91 12.13 -15.10
CA SER A 83 18.21 12.19 -16.52
C SER A 83 19.16 13.39 -16.81
N GLY A 84 19.99 13.27 -17.83
CA GLY A 84 20.89 14.34 -18.27
C GLY A 84 22.08 14.63 -17.35
N ALA A 85 22.29 13.84 -16.29
CA ALA A 85 23.49 13.95 -15.48
C ALA A 85 24.68 13.33 -16.22
N SER A 86 25.75 14.11 -16.39
CA SER A 86 26.98 13.63 -16.99
C SER A 86 28.18 14.04 -16.14
N SER A 87 29.19 13.17 -16.09
CA SER A 87 30.48 13.49 -15.49
C SER A 87 31.41 14.05 -16.56
N THR A 88 32.14 15.10 -16.25
CA THR A 88 33.21 15.62 -17.10
C THR A 88 34.56 15.34 -16.45
N GLY A 89 35.50 14.87 -17.26
CA GLY A 89 36.86 14.49 -16.83
C GLY A 89 37.11 12.99 -16.98
N SER A 90 38.39 12.67 -17.36
CA SER A 90 38.79 11.28 -17.49
C SER A 90 38.75 10.56 -16.12
N GLY A 91 38.03 9.46 -16.05
CA GLY A 91 37.85 8.69 -14.80
C GLY A 91 36.84 9.26 -13.82
N ALA A 92 36.09 10.30 -14.18
CA ALA A 92 35.03 10.86 -13.34
C ALA A 92 33.83 9.88 -13.25
N SER A 93 33.31 9.71 -12.04
CA SER A 93 32.06 8.98 -11.77
C SER A 93 31.08 9.83 -10.99
N LEU A 94 29.78 9.57 -11.17
CA LEU A 94 28.74 10.21 -10.40
C LEU A 94 28.30 9.30 -9.26
N THR A 95 28.12 9.88 -8.11
CA THR A 95 27.48 9.26 -6.96
C THR A 95 26.18 9.98 -6.64
N TYR A 96 25.22 9.23 -6.13
CA TYR A 96 23.87 9.72 -5.86
C TYR A 96 23.53 9.48 -4.41
N GLN A 97 22.72 10.35 -3.83
CA GLN A 97 22.08 10.16 -2.52
C GLN A 97 20.69 10.76 -2.57
N TRP A 98 19.68 9.92 -2.48
CA TRP A 98 18.31 10.36 -2.43
C TRP A 98 17.93 10.85 -1.04
N GLN A 99 17.11 11.88 -1.01
CA GLN A 99 16.59 12.52 0.20
C GLN A 99 15.07 12.61 0.12
N LYS A 100 14.42 12.48 1.29
CA LYS A 100 12.97 12.66 1.48
C LYS A 100 12.71 13.82 2.42
N ALA A 101 11.64 14.56 2.15
CA ALA A 101 10.97 15.44 3.10
C ALA A 101 9.50 15.05 3.16
N GLU A 102 8.95 14.95 4.36
CA GLU A 102 7.53 14.68 4.59
C GLU A 102 6.64 15.79 4.01
N SER A 103 5.39 15.44 3.74
CA SER A 103 4.38 16.40 3.26
C SER A 103 4.34 17.67 4.13
N GLY A 104 4.34 18.84 3.50
CA GLY A 104 4.38 20.13 4.20
C GLY A 104 5.75 20.55 4.73
N SER A 105 6.74 19.64 4.78
CA SER A 105 8.10 19.92 5.24
C SER A 105 9.01 20.42 4.11
N THR A 106 10.04 21.17 4.51
CA THR A 106 11.19 21.55 3.66
C THR A 106 12.50 20.93 4.17
N ASN A 107 12.44 20.14 5.24
CA ASN A 107 13.59 19.47 5.82
C ASN A 107 13.81 18.13 5.14
N PHE A 108 14.88 18.01 4.39
CA PHE A 108 15.24 16.80 3.67
C PHE A 108 16.24 15.96 4.48
N SER A 109 15.93 14.67 4.61
CA SER A 109 16.81 13.67 5.25
C SER A 109 17.24 12.63 4.23
N ASP A 110 18.46 12.12 4.37
CA ASP A 110 19.01 11.10 3.49
C ASP A 110 18.23 9.78 3.64
N LEU A 111 17.86 9.19 2.51
CA LEU A 111 17.31 7.84 2.47
C LEU A 111 18.45 6.83 2.46
N SER A 112 18.59 6.09 3.57
CA SER A 112 19.67 5.12 3.74
C SER A 112 19.72 4.11 2.60
N GLY A 113 20.89 3.91 2.01
CA GLY A 113 21.13 2.96 0.93
C GLY A 113 20.52 3.32 -0.43
N LYS A 114 19.88 4.50 -0.58
CA LYS A 114 19.31 4.95 -1.85
C LYS A 114 20.32 5.79 -2.64
N THR A 115 21.27 5.08 -3.28
CA THR A 115 22.45 5.67 -3.92
C THR A 115 22.54 5.38 -5.43
N SER A 116 21.45 4.92 -6.03
CA SER A 116 21.36 4.70 -7.49
C SER A 116 20.85 5.94 -8.22
N ALA A 117 21.05 6.02 -9.53
CA ALA A 117 20.47 7.08 -10.37
C ALA A 117 18.92 7.04 -10.40
N THR A 118 18.33 5.94 -9.94
CA THR A 118 16.88 5.78 -9.81
C THR A 118 16.50 5.49 -8.37
N LEU A 119 15.36 6.03 -7.94
CA LEU A 119 14.70 5.73 -6.66
C LEU A 119 13.38 5.04 -6.95
N ALA A 120 13.31 3.76 -6.69
CA ALA A 120 12.06 3.01 -6.72
C ALA A 120 11.41 3.03 -5.33
N LEU A 121 10.16 3.45 -5.28
CA LEU A 121 9.29 3.47 -4.10
C LEU A 121 8.17 2.45 -4.29
N THR A 122 7.90 1.67 -3.27
CA THR A 122 6.84 0.64 -3.26
C THR A 122 6.05 0.70 -1.96
N GLY A 123 4.87 0.15 -1.93
CA GLY A 123 4.04 0.15 -0.74
C GLY A 123 3.45 1.52 -0.38
N LEU A 124 3.32 2.41 -1.37
CA LEU A 124 2.85 3.77 -1.16
C LEU A 124 1.36 3.81 -0.83
N THR A 125 1.01 4.64 0.13
CA THR A 125 -0.38 4.91 0.52
C THR A 125 -0.65 6.41 0.51
N ALA A 126 -1.89 6.81 0.19
CA ALA A 126 -2.24 8.24 0.20
C ALA A 126 -2.15 8.83 1.60
N ALA A 127 -2.50 8.05 2.63
CA ALA A 127 -2.48 8.51 4.02
C ALA A 127 -1.06 8.82 4.54
N ALA A 128 -0.05 8.03 4.10
CA ALA A 128 1.32 8.15 4.62
C ALA A 128 2.26 8.92 3.69
N ASP A 129 2.06 8.83 2.37
CA ASP A 129 3.09 9.23 1.42
C ASP A 129 2.65 10.37 0.48
N ASN A 130 1.34 10.73 0.48
CA ASN A 130 0.85 11.78 -0.41
C ASN A 130 1.39 13.15 0.00
N GLY A 131 2.01 13.82 -0.95
CA GLY A 131 2.63 15.12 -0.73
C GLY A 131 4.09 15.09 -0.28
N ASP A 132 4.66 13.90 -0.07
CA ASP A 132 6.08 13.74 0.21
C ASP A 132 6.94 14.23 -0.95
N LYS A 133 8.08 14.77 -0.61
CA LYS A 133 9.01 15.34 -1.59
C LYS A 133 10.30 14.56 -1.63
N TYR A 134 10.79 14.33 -2.83
CA TYR A 134 12.03 13.61 -3.08
C TYR A 134 12.96 14.43 -3.94
N ARG A 135 14.26 14.42 -3.59
CA ARG A 135 15.34 15.03 -4.37
C ARG A 135 16.59 14.17 -4.31
N CYS A 136 17.52 14.41 -5.21
CA CYS A 136 18.78 13.68 -5.24
C CYS A 136 19.95 14.66 -5.13
N ARG A 137 20.90 14.34 -4.27
CA ARG A 137 22.23 14.95 -4.27
C ARG A 137 23.11 14.13 -5.19
N ILE A 138 23.79 14.81 -6.12
CA ILE A 138 24.67 14.20 -7.11
C ILE A 138 26.05 14.78 -6.89
N ASN A 139 27.02 13.92 -6.69
CA ASN A 139 28.41 14.33 -6.50
C ASN A 139 29.29 13.73 -7.62
N ASN A 140 30.21 14.54 -8.14
CA ASN A 140 31.25 14.10 -9.07
C ASN A 140 32.49 13.70 -8.27
N SER A 141 33.03 12.49 -8.52
CA SER A 141 34.22 11.97 -7.83
C SER A 141 35.49 12.80 -8.08
N ILE A 142 35.50 13.57 -9.16
CA ILE A 142 36.62 14.47 -9.51
C ILE A 142 36.12 15.92 -9.30
N GLY A 143 36.77 16.64 -8.41
CA GLY A 143 36.48 18.07 -8.15
C GLY A 143 35.46 18.34 -7.05
N GLY A 144 34.80 17.32 -6.47
CA GLY A 144 33.96 17.47 -5.29
C GLY A 144 32.74 18.39 -5.48
N VAL A 145 32.30 18.60 -6.73
CA VAL A 145 31.14 19.47 -7.00
C VAL A 145 29.84 18.69 -6.75
N GLU A 146 29.14 19.07 -5.69
CA GLU A 146 27.80 18.55 -5.40
C GLU A 146 26.72 19.43 -6.05
N LYS A 147 25.74 18.77 -6.65
CA LYS A 147 24.51 19.39 -7.15
C LYS A 147 23.30 18.66 -6.57
N THR A 148 22.31 19.42 -6.20
CA THR A 148 21.01 18.89 -5.72
C THR A 148 19.96 19.16 -6.78
N THR A 149 19.17 18.14 -7.12
CA THR A 149 18.04 18.31 -8.05
C THR A 149 16.93 19.15 -7.43
N THR A 150 16.06 19.69 -8.27
CA THR A 150 14.76 20.16 -7.82
C THR A 150 14.01 19.01 -7.19
N ALA A 151 13.24 19.29 -6.14
CA ALA A 151 12.42 18.26 -5.49
C ALA A 151 11.18 17.94 -6.34
N GLY A 152 10.91 16.66 -6.54
CA GLY A 152 9.64 16.17 -7.05
C GLY A 152 8.67 15.87 -5.90
N THR A 153 7.40 16.24 -6.05
CA THR A 153 6.35 15.89 -5.07
C THR A 153 5.66 14.63 -5.53
N LEU A 154 5.53 13.67 -4.62
CA LEU A 154 4.78 12.45 -4.84
C LEU A 154 3.27 12.72 -4.66
N THR A 155 2.46 12.28 -5.61
CA THR A 155 1.01 12.28 -5.48
C THR A 155 0.52 10.85 -5.47
N VAL A 156 -0.10 10.45 -4.36
CA VAL A 156 -0.75 9.14 -4.20
C VAL A 156 -2.24 9.39 -4.05
N LEU A 157 -3.02 8.83 -4.96
CA LEU A 157 -4.48 8.97 -4.94
C LEU A 157 -5.09 7.74 -4.27
N ASP A 158 -6.00 7.96 -3.31
CA ASP A 158 -6.89 6.90 -2.85
C ASP A 158 -7.87 6.55 -3.98
N ARG A 159 -8.01 5.26 -4.23
CA ARG A 159 -9.14 4.76 -4.99
C ARG A 159 -10.33 4.64 -4.02
N THR A 160 -11.26 5.55 -4.14
CA THR A 160 -12.60 5.42 -3.57
C THR A 160 -13.40 4.39 -4.36
#